data_7c33107ed7f038077a8e7652321a660b
#
_entry.id   7c33107ed7f038077a8e7652321a660b
#
_cell.length_a   1.000
_cell.length_b   1.000
_cell.length_c   1.000
_cell.angle_alpha   90.00
_cell.angle_beta   90.00
_cell.angle_gamma   90.00
#
_symmetry.space_group_name_H-M   'P 1'
#
loop_
_entity.id
_entity.type
_entity.pdbx_description
1 polymer ?
#
loop_
_entity_poly.entity_id
_entity_poly.type
_entity_poly.pdbx_seq_one_letter_code
_entity_poly.pdbx_strand_id
1 'polypeptide(L)'
;MHYLIPASDPSYSFQATPFGECCIAFSNDGICSLTFPEDRESGMMDLKRRFSETTFKQNDDKAARLVRQIFEEGKNPTLNPIGTDFQLSIWNALQQIPAGETTTYVKIAEAIGRPKAVRAVGTAIGANPIGFLIPCHRVIRSDGSLGGFRWGLECKKAILEWEKK
;
A
#
# COMPACT_ATOMS: atom_id res chain seq x y z
N MET A 1 17.46 -4.84 0.88
CA MET A 1 16.98 -6.07 0.23
C MET A 1 16.36 -5.70 -1.11
N HIS A 2 16.81 -6.33 -2.16
CA HIS A 2 16.33 -6.07 -3.51
C HIS A 2 15.33 -7.16 -3.91
N TYR A 3 14.21 -6.74 -4.46
CA TYR A 3 13.18 -7.68 -4.89
C TYR A 3 13.16 -7.78 -6.40
N LEU A 4 13.08 -9.01 -6.89
CA LEU A 4 12.88 -9.28 -8.32
C LEU A 4 11.40 -9.50 -8.57
N ILE A 5 10.82 -8.73 -9.47
CA ILE A 5 9.50 -9.03 -9.99
C ILE A 5 9.69 -10.00 -11.15
N PRO A 6 9.02 -11.16 -11.14
CA PRO A 6 9.04 -12.03 -12.30
C PRO A 6 8.68 -11.25 -13.56
N ALA A 7 9.49 -11.42 -14.59
CA ALA A 7 9.45 -10.59 -15.77
C ALA A 7 8.19 -10.84 -16.61
N SER A 8 7.11 -10.14 -16.30
CA SER A 8 5.91 -10.13 -17.14
C SER A 8 5.39 -8.71 -17.29
N ASP A 9 6.10 -7.95 -18.11
CA ASP A 9 5.73 -6.60 -18.52
C ASP A 9 5.59 -5.62 -17.33
N PRO A 10 6.65 -5.42 -16.51
CA PRO A 10 6.58 -4.48 -15.39
C PRO A 10 6.41 -3.05 -15.88
N SER A 11 5.40 -2.38 -15.36
CA SER A 11 4.99 -1.05 -15.80
C SER A 11 4.74 -0.13 -14.61
N TYR A 12 4.80 1.18 -14.86
CA TYR A 12 4.48 2.19 -13.85
C TYR A 12 3.81 3.40 -14.49
N SER A 13 3.19 4.22 -13.66
CA SER A 13 2.68 5.53 -14.06
C SER A 13 2.37 6.38 -12.84
N PHE A 14 2.27 7.68 -13.05
CA PHE A 14 1.76 8.63 -12.07
C PHE A 14 0.34 9.01 -12.48
N GLN A 15 -0.61 8.89 -11.54
CA GLN A 15 -2.02 9.11 -11.81
C GLN A 15 -2.65 9.89 -10.65
N ALA A 16 -3.60 10.77 -10.96
CA ALA A 16 -4.34 11.51 -9.95
C ALA A 16 -5.31 10.57 -9.21
N THR A 17 -5.41 10.77 -7.90
CA THR A 17 -6.36 10.05 -7.03
C THR A 17 -7.07 11.07 -6.14
N PRO A 18 -8.13 10.66 -5.41
CA PRO A 18 -8.75 11.55 -4.43
C PRO A 18 -7.81 12.06 -3.33
N PHE A 19 -6.64 11.43 -3.16
CA PHE A 19 -5.68 11.74 -2.09
C PHE A 19 -4.38 12.35 -2.63
N GLY A 20 -4.36 12.78 -3.88
CA GLY A 20 -3.18 13.31 -4.53
C GLY A 20 -2.66 12.38 -5.63
N GLU A 21 -1.55 12.77 -6.25
CA GLU A 21 -0.96 11.96 -7.31
C GLU A 21 -0.30 10.72 -6.70
N CYS A 22 -0.63 9.55 -7.25
CA CYS A 22 -0.01 8.30 -6.86
C CYS A 22 1.05 7.86 -7.87
N CYS A 23 1.96 7.01 -7.42
CA CYS A 23 2.85 6.24 -8.28
C CYS A 23 2.37 4.79 -8.20
N ILE A 24 1.87 4.26 -9.32
CA ILE A 24 1.39 2.88 -9.38
C ILE A 24 2.34 2.06 -10.24
N ALA A 25 2.72 0.88 -9.76
CA ALA A 25 3.55 -0.07 -10.50
C ALA A 25 2.88 -1.43 -10.51
N PHE A 26 2.93 -2.10 -11.64
CA PHE A 26 2.19 -3.33 -11.87
C PHE A 26 2.85 -4.18 -12.96
N SER A 27 2.45 -5.43 -13.01
CA SER A 27 2.86 -6.38 -14.05
C SER A 27 1.66 -7.24 -14.40
N ASN A 28 1.86 -8.27 -15.24
CA ASN A 28 0.79 -9.23 -15.51
C ASN A 28 0.40 -10.04 -14.28
N ASP A 29 1.26 -10.06 -13.24
CA ASP A 29 0.99 -10.76 -11.98
C ASP A 29 0.16 -9.93 -10.99
N GLY A 30 -0.03 -8.64 -11.26
CA GLY A 30 -0.81 -7.75 -10.43
C GLY A 30 -0.08 -6.47 -10.04
N ILE A 31 -0.71 -5.69 -9.18
CA ILE A 31 -0.16 -4.44 -8.67
C ILE A 31 0.88 -4.78 -7.59
N CYS A 32 2.11 -4.27 -7.74
CA CYS A 32 3.18 -4.49 -6.78
C CYS A 32 3.53 -3.24 -5.97
N SER A 33 3.05 -2.07 -6.37
CA SER A 33 3.31 -0.82 -5.65
C SER A 33 2.20 0.19 -5.93
N LEU A 34 1.77 0.87 -4.88
CA LEU A 34 0.88 2.03 -4.97
C LEU A 34 1.26 2.96 -3.84
N THR A 35 1.86 4.09 -4.17
CA THR A 35 2.38 5.04 -3.19
C THR A 35 1.84 6.44 -3.48
N PHE A 36 1.89 7.32 -2.47
CA PHE A 36 1.47 8.71 -2.58
C PHE A 36 2.69 9.62 -2.30
N PRO A 37 3.65 9.68 -3.24
CA PRO A 37 4.89 10.43 -3.01
C PRO A 37 4.66 11.94 -3.02
N GLU A 38 5.56 12.69 -2.41
CA GLU A 38 5.51 14.16 -2.42
C GLU A 38 5.69 14.70 -3.84
N ASP A 39 6.54 14.05 -4.63
CA ASP A 39 6.79 14.41 -6.02
C ASP A 39 7.16 13.17 -6.83
N ARG A 40 7.24 13.34 -8.15
CA ARG A 40 7.54 12.23 -9.05
C ARG A 40 8.96 11.69 -8.90
N GLU A 41 9.90 12.58 -8.62
CA GLU A 41 11.29 12.18 -8.40
C GLU A 41 11.40 11.23 -7.21
N SER A 42 10.80 11.61 -6.08
CA SER A 42 10.77 10.76 -4.87
C SER A 42 10.09 9.42 -5.13
N GLY A 43 8.98 9.46 -5.88
CA GLY A 43 8.26 8.24 -6.24
C GLY A 43 9.10 7.27 -7.05
N MET A 44 9.82 7.77 -8.04
CA MET A 44 10.70 6.95 -8.88
C MET A 44 11.91 6.45 -8.11
N MET A 45 12.50 7.27 -7.26
CA MET A 45 13.63 6.86 -6.42
C MET A 45 13.24 5.71 -5.49
N ASP A 46 12.07 5.80 -4.87
CA ASP A 46 11.55 4.75 -4.00
C ASP A 46 11.31 3.45 -4.78
N LEU A 47 10.70 3.55 -5.95
CA LEU A 47 10.43 2.39 -6.80
C LEU A 47 11.73 1.70 -7.24
N LYS A 48 12.71 2.47 -7.70
CA LYS A 48 14.01 1.96 -8.13
C LYS A 48 14.79 1.33 -6.97
N ARG A 49 14.70 1.92 -5.79
CA ARG A 49 15.37 1.39 -4.60
C ARG A 49 14.80 0.02 -4.22
N ARG A 50 13.48 -0.12 -4.24
CA ARG A 50 12.82 -1.37 -3.86
C ARG A 50 12.96 -2.46 -4.91
N PHE A 51 13.01 -2.10 -6.18
CA PHE A 51 13.07 -3.03 -7.31
C PHE A 51 14.27 -2.69 -8.21
N SER A 52 15.47 -2.67 -7.63
CA SER A 52 16.67 -2.17 -8.31
C SER A 52 17.06 -2.95 -9.56
N GLU A 53 16.65 -4.22 -9.68
CA GLU A 53 16.96 -5.06 -10.83
C GLU A 53 15.83 -5.14 -11.84
N THR A 54 14.74 -4.41 -11.62
CA THR A 54 13.59 -4.39 -12.52
C THR A 54 13.55 -3.06 -13.28
N THR A 55 13.40 -3.12 -14.59
CA THR A 55 13.19 -1.95 -15.42
C THR A 55 11.70 -1.82 -15.70
N PHE A 56 11.09 -0.77 -15.14
CA PHE A 56 9.68 -0.48 -15.35
C PHE A 56 9.47 0.38 -16.59
N LYS A 57 8.52 0.00 -17.41
CA LYS A 57 8.12 0.74 -18.59
C LYS A 57 6.92 1.64 -18.22
N GLN A 58 6.93 2.89 -18.67
CA GLN A 58 5.79 3.77 -18.45
C GLN A 58 4.59 3.30 -19.26
N ASN A 59 3.44 3.15 -18.62
CA ASN A 59 2.20 2.73 -19.26
C ASN A 59 1.02 3.48 -18.64
N ASP A 60 0.78 4.68 -19.15
CA ASP A 60 -0.24 5.56 -18.59
C ASP A 60 -1.67 5.07 -18.84
N ASP A 61 -1.94 4.48 -20.00
CA ASP A 61 -3.27 4.03 -20.37
C ASP A 61 -3.77 2.91 -19.47
N LYS A 62 -2.96 1.88 -19.24
CA LYS A 62 -3.32 0.77 -18.37
C LYS A 62 -3.42 1.22 -16.91
N ALA A 63 -2.50 2.09 -16.49
CA ALA A 63 -2.52 2.65 -15.14
C ALA A 63 -3.78 3.47 -14.90
N ALA A 64 -4.20 4.29 -15.85
CA ALA A 64 -5.41 5.09 -15.74
C ALA A 64 -6.65 4.20 -15.56
N ARG A 65 -6.72 3.08 -16.27
CA ARG A 65 -7.81 2.12 -16.11
C ARG A 65 -7.80 1.49 -14.72
N LEU A 66 -6.63 1.09 -14.22
CA LEU A 66 -6.50 0.51 -12.89
C LEU A 66 -6.93 1.50 -11.81
N VAL A 67 -6.48 2.73 -11.90
CA VAL A 67 -6.81 3.78 -10.92
C VAL A 67 -8.31 4.08 -10.93
N ARG A 68 -8.94 4.11 -12.10
CA ARG A 68 -10.38 4.27 -12.22
C ARG A 68 -11.13 3.11 -11.55
N GLN A 69 -10.69 1.88 -11.82
CA GLN A 69 -11.29 0.69 -11.20
C GLN A 69 -11.22 0.76 -9.67
N ILE A 70 -10.09 1.20 -9.14
CA ILE A 70 -9.87 1.28 -7.69
C ILE A 70 -10.73 2.38 -7.06
N PHE A 71 -10.62 3.61 -7.56
CA PHE A 71 -11.17 4.78 -6.87
C PHE A 71 -12.57 5.21 -7.33
N GLU A 72 -12.96 4.87 -8.54
CA GLU A 72 -14.29 5.23 -9.06
C GLU A 72 -15.25 4.05 -9.07
N GLU A 73 -14.76 2.84 -9.37
CA GLU A 73 -15.62 1.66 -9.49
C GLU A 73 -15.60 0.76 -8.26
N GLY A 74 -14.74 1.05 -7.28
CA GLY A 74 -14.66 0.26 -6.05
C GLY A 74 -14.20 -1.18 -6.25
N LYS A 75 -13.46 -1.45 -7.32
CA LYS A 75 -12.95 -2.80 -7.60
C LYS A 75 -11.64 -3.06 -6.88
N ASN A 76 -11.37 -4.34 -6.62
CA ASN A 76 -10.14 -4.80 -6.01
C ASN A 76 -9.32 -5.57 -7.06
N PRO A 77 -8.40 -4.88 -7.78
CA PRO A 77 -7.53 -5.55 -8.74
C PRO A 77 -6.63 -6.57 -8.06
N THR A 78 -6.08 -7.49 -8.85
CA THR A 78 -5.13 -8.46 -8.33
C THR A 78 -3.90 -7.73 -7.78
N LEU A 79 -3.49 -8.11 -6.56
CA LEU A 79 -2.31 -7.58 -5.89
C LEU A 79 -1.18 -8.60 -5.93
N ASN A 80 0.05 -8.11 -6.09
CA ASN A 80 1.25 -8.93 -6.03
C ASN A 80 2.27 -8.27 -5.10
N PRO A 81 1.97 -8.20 -3.79
CA PRO A 81 2.90 -7.62 -2.82
C PRO A 81 4.13 -8.51 -2.67
N ILE A 82 5.30 -7.89 -2.61
CA ILE A 82 6.58 -8.60 -2.47
C ILE A 82 7.22 -8.19 -1.15
N GLY A 83 7.53 -9.17 -0.33
CA GLY A 83 8.10 -8.96 0.99
C GLY A 83 8.47 -10.26 1.67
N THR A 84 8.87 -10.18 2.94
CA THR A 84 9.18 -11.35 3.77
C THR A 84 7.89 -12.08 4.15
N ASP A 85 8.00 -13.32 4.60
CA ASP A 85 6.84 -14.09 5.07
C ASP A 85 6.13 -13.35 6.21
N PHE A 86 6.87 -12.74 7.12
CA PHE A 86 6.33 -11.95 8.22
C PHE A 86 5.53 -10.75 7.70
N GLN A 87 6.11 -9.99 6.76
CA GLN A 87 5.44 -8.84 6.14
C GLN A 87 4.17 -9.28 5.42
N LEU A 88 4.26 -10.34 4.61
CA LEU A 88 3.11 -10.85 3.86
C LEU A 88 1.96 -11.27 4.78
N SER A 89 2.28 -11.91 5.92
CA SER A 89 1.25 -12.30 6.90
C SER A 89 0.53 -11.09 7.48
N ILE A 90 1.25 -10.01 7.74
CA ILE A 90 0.69 -8.77 8.26
C ILE A 90 -0.16 -8.08 7.19
N TRP A 91 0.37 -7.94 5.98
CA TRP A 91 -0.37 -7.30 4.89
C TRP A 91 -1.64 -8.08 4.54
N ASN A 92 -1.61 -9.40 4.64
CA ASN A 92 -2.79 -10.23 4.46
C ASN A 92 -3.83 -9.98 5.56
N ALA A 93 -3.39 -9.86 6.81
CA ALA A 93 -4.27 -9.53 7.93
C ALA A 93 -4.93 -8.15 7.75
N LEU A 94 -4.18 -7.17 7.24
CA LEU A 94 -4.72 -5.83 6.97
C LEU A 94 -5.87 -5.88 5.95
N GLN A 95 -5.78 -6.75 4.96
CA GLN A 95 -6.80 -6.86 3.92
C GLN A 95 -8.14 -7.40 4.45
N GLN A 96 -8.16 -7.94 5.66
CA GLN A 96 -9.39 -8.42 6.29
C GLN A 96 -10.17 -7.31 7.01
N ILE A 97 -9.60 -6.12 7.16
CA ILE A 97 -10.26 -5.00 7.83
C ILE A 97 -11.22 -4.32 6.84
N PRO A 98 -12.53 -4.31 7.09
CA PRO A 98 -13.48 -3.68 6.18
C PRO A 98 -13.30 -2.16 6.07
N ALA A 99 -13.67 -1.60 4.92
CA ALA A 99 -13.69 -0.16 4.73
C ALA A 99 -14.63 0.50 5.75
N GLY A 100 -14.20 1.63 6.30
CA GLY A 100 -14.95 2.34 7.33
C GLY A 100 -14.69 1.85 8.75
N GLU A 101 -13.94 0.75 8.92
CA GLU A 101 -13.56 0.23 10.23
C GLU A 101 -12.08 0.44 10.49
N THR A 102 -11.70 0.47 11.77
CA THR A 102 -10.31 0.59 12.19
C THR A 102 -9.96 -0.54 13.15
N THR A 103 -8.66 -0.82 13.27
CA THR A 103 -8.12 -1.76 14.23
C THR A 103 -6.87 -1.15 14.86
N THR A 104 -6.22 -1.88 15.76
CA THR A 104 -5.01 -1.40 16.44
C THR A 104 -3.82 -2.27 16.09
N TYR A 105 -2.61 -1.73 16.31
CA TYR A 105 -1.37 -2.49 16.14
C TYR A 105 -1.36 -3.74 17.01
N VAL A 106 -1.88 -3.62 18.24
CA VAL A 106 -1.97 -4.75 19.19
C VAL A 106 -2.86 -5.86 18.63
N LYS A 107 -4.03 -5.50 18.10
CA LYS A 107 -4.96 -6.48 17.53
C LYS A 107 -4.39 -7.18 16.30
N ILE A 108 -3.64 -6.47 15.45
CA ILE A 108 -2.97 -7.11 14.33
C ILE A 108 -1.90 -8.10 14.82
N ALA A 109 -1.11 -7.72 15.83
CA ALA A 109 -0.11 -8.61 16.42
C ALA A 109 -0.76 -9.89 16.98
N GLU A 110 -1.89 -9.75 17.65
CA GLU A 110 -2.65 -10.89 18.16
C GLU A 110 -3.18 -11.77 17.02
N ALA A 111 -3.72 -11.14 15.97
CA ALA A 111 -4.31 -11.85 14.83
C ALA A 111 -3.31 -12.73 14.09
N ILE A 112 -2.03 -12.32 14.02
CA ILE A 112 -0.98 -13.11 13.38
C ILE A 112 -0.29 -14.09 14.35
N GLY A 113 -0.79 -14.19 15.60
CA GLY A 113 -0.25 -15.10 16.61
C GLY A 113 1.06 -14.63 17.24
N ARG A 114 1.36 -13.33 17.19
CA ARG A 114 2.58 -12.76 17.75
C ARG A 114 2.29 -11.54 18.62
N PRO A 115 1.55 -11.71 19.72
CA PRO A 115 1.08 -10.58 20.55
C PRO A 115 2.21 -9.74 21.15
N LYS A 116 3.43 -10.31 21.27
CA LYS A 116 4.59 -9.59 21.82
C LYS A 116 5.36 -8.82 20.74
N ALA A 117 5.01 -8.96 19.47
CA ALA A 117 5.76 -8.38 18.36
C ALA A 117 5.15 -7.06 17.85
N VAL A 118 4.49 -6.28 18.69
CA VAL A 118 3.77 -5.07 18.30
C VAL A 118 4.66 -4.08 17.55
N ARG A 119 5.90 -3.87 18.02
CA ARG A 119 6.84 -2.96 17.36
C ARG A 119 7.21 -3.45 15.96
N ALA A 120 7.54 -4.74 15.82
CA ALA A 120 7.87 -5.33 14.51
C ALA A 120 6.67 -5.29 13.58
N VAL A 121 5.47 -5.50 14.10
CA VAL A 121 4.21 -5.39 13.35
C VAL A 121 4.04 -3.96 12.83
N GLY A 122 4.27 -2.96 13.68
CA GLY A 122 4.19 -1.55 13.28
C GLY A 122 5.16 -1.21 12.16
N THR A 123 6.40 -1.72 12.24
CA THR A 123 7.40 -1.52 11.19
C THR A 123 6.95 -2.14 9.86
N ALA A 124 6.40 -3.35 9.90
CA ALA A 124 5.90 -4.03 8.70
C ALA A 124 4.68 -3.31 8.09
N ILE A 125 3.79 -2.79 8.93
CA ILE A 125 2.64 -1.99 8.48
C ILE A 125 3.14 -0.73 7.77
N GLY A 126 4.15 -0.06 8.33
CA GLY A 126 4.76 1.12 7.72
C GLY A 126 5.52 0.83 6.42
N ALA A 127 5.92 -0.41 6.19
CA ALA A 127 6.61 -0.84 4.98
C ALA A 127 5.66 -1.30 3.86
N ASN A 128 4.34 -1.16 4.06
CA ASN A 128 3.33 -1.56 3.08
C ASN A 128 3.64 -0.98 1.69
N PRO A 129 3.81 -1.83 0.66
CA PRO A 129 4.15 -1.36 -0.68
C PRO A 129 2.95 -0.91 -1.50
N ILE A 130 1.72 -1.24 -1.07
CA ILE A 130 0.51 -1.00 -1.85
C ILE A 130 -0.50 -0.25 -0.98
N GLY A 131 -0.32 1.05 -0.87
CA GLY A 131 -1.20 1.91 -0.07
C GLY A 131 -2.64 1.87 -0.56
N PHE A 132 -3.58 2.18 0.32
CA PHE A 132 -5.01 2.15 0.08
C PHE A 132 -5.56 0.71 -0.10
N LEU A 133 -5.04 -0.07 -1.05
CA LEU A 133 -5.52 -1.43 -1.35
C LEU A 133 -5.14 -2.44 -0.26
N ILE A 134 -3.94 -2.30 0.30
CA ILE A 134 -3.59 -2.95 1.57
C ILE A 134 -3.78 -1.88 2.64
N PRO A 135 -4.87 -1.93 3.42
CA PRO A 135 -5.35 -0.76 4.15
C PRO A 135 -4.60 -0.46 5.45
N CYS A 136 -3.33 -0.14 5.35
CA CYS A 136 -2.52 0.24 6.51
C CYS A 136 -3.05 1.50 7.21
N HIS A 137 -3.83 2.33 6.51
CA HIS A 137 -4.48 3.50 7.08
C HIS A 137 -5.55 3.16 8.11
N ARG A 138 -6.05 1.92 8.12
CA ARG A 138 -7.09 1.45 9.07
C ARG A 138 -6.51 0.98 10.40
N VAL A 139 -5.18 1.08 10.58
CA VAL A 139 -4.53 0.72 11.85
C VAL A 139 -4.23 2.00 12.63
N ILE A 140 -4.74 2.07 13.85
CA ILE A 140 -4.57 3.22 14.75
C ILE A 140 -4.02 2.75 16.09
N ARG A 141 -3.63 3.70 16.95
CA ARG A 141 -3.15 3.38 18.29
C ARG A 141 -4.30 2.98 19.22
N SER A 142 -3.97 2.23 20.26
CA SER A 142 -4.96 1.76 21.26
C SER A 142 -5.65 2.91 21.99
N ASP A 143 -5.01 4.09 22.10
CA ASP A 143 -5.60 5.28 22.71
C ASP A 143 -6.55 6.05 21.79
N GLY A 144 -6.75 5.58 20.58
CA GLY A 144 -7.60 6.22 19.58
C GLY A 144 -6.91 7.25 18.70
N SER A 145 -5.63 7.59 18.96
CA SER A 145 -4.87 8.48 18.10
C SER A 145 -4.49 7.75 16.81
N LEU A 146 -4.27 8.52 15.73
CA LEU A 146 -4.04 7.92 14.41
C LEU A 146 -2.77 7.09 14.29
N GLY A 147 -1.73 7.41 15.05
CA GLY A 147 -0.42 6.81 14.86
C GLY A 147 0.25 7.35 13.61
N GLY A 148 1.37 6.72 13.22
CA GLY A 148 2.11 7.14 12.04
C GLY A 148 1.48 6.69 10.73
N PHE A 149 1.92 7.31 9.65
CA PHE A 149 1.54 6.90 8.30
C PHE A 149 2.66 7.29 7.34
N ARG A 150 3.02 6.36 6.45
CA ARG A 150 4.14 6.53 5.52
C ARG A 150 4.03 7.79 4.67
N TRP A 151 2.82 8.14 4.25
CA TRP A 151 2.57 9.28 3.37
C TRP A 151 1.98 10.48 4.09
N GLY A 152 2.11 10.52 5.42
CA GLY A 152 1.68 11.65 6.25
C GLY A 152 0.30 11.50 6.85
N LEU A 153 0.09 12.14 8.00
CA LEU A 153 -1.17 12.04 8.73
C LEU A 153 -2.34 12.67 7.99
N GLU A 154 -2.10 13.73 7.21
CA GLU A 154 -3.16 14.35 6.42
C GLU A 154 -3.72 13.39 5.37
N CYS A 155 -2.84 12.62 4.71
CA CYS A 155 -3.26 11.59 3.77
C CYS A 155 -4.07 10.51 4.48
N LYS A 156 -3.61 10.04 5.64
CA LYS A 156 -4.31 9.03 6.44
C LYS A 156 -5.71 9.50 6.82
N LYS A 157 -5.84 10.73 7.32
CA LYS A 157 -7.13 11.32 7.65
C LYS A 157 -8.05 11.37 6.44
N ALA A 158 -7.53 11.82 5.30
CA ALA A 158 -8.31 11.97 4.08
C ALA A 158 -8.87 10.63 3.62
N ILE A 159 -8.07 9.55 3.68
CA ILE A 159 -8.52 8.22 3.29
C ILE A 159 -9.60 7.72 4.26
N LEU A 160 -9.37 7.86 5.57
CA LEU A 160 -10.35 7.42 6.58
C LEU A 160 -11.68 8.16 6.44
N GLU A 161 -11.64 9.47 6.23
CA GLU A 161 -12.85 10.27 6.00
C GLU A 161 -13.58 9.85 4.72
N TRP A 162 -12.83 9.59 3.67
CA TRP A 162 -13.38 9.14 2.39
C TRP A 162 -14.11 7.80 2.53
N GLU A 163 -13.60 6.90 3.38
CA GLU A 163 -14.19 5.58 3.60
C GLU A 163 -15.47 5.62 4.45
N LYS A 164 -15.72 6.70 5.17
CA LYS A 164 -16.95 6.85 5.97
C LYS A 164 -18.19 7.15 5.13
N LYS A 165 -18.02 7.44 3.87
CA LYS A 165 -19.13 7.82 2.98
C LYS A 165 -19.95 6.62 2.51
#